data_6f8423dab293403ec5bcd7f9170bb57b
#
_entry.id   6f8423dab293403ec5bcd7f9170bb57b
#
_cell.length_a   1.000
_cell.length_b   1.000
_cell.length_c   1.000
_cell.angle_alpha   90.00
_cell.angle_beta   90.00
_cell.angle_gamma   90.00
#
_symmetry.space_group_name_H-M   'P 1'
#
loop_
_entity.id
_entity.type
_entity.pdbx_description
1 polymer ?
#
loop_
_entity_poly.entity_id
_entity_poly.type
_entity_poly.pdbx_seq_one_letter_code
_entity_poly.pdbx_strand_id
1 'polypeptide(L)'
;ILIATLGIILAPTWRAHAQAVPDDFKVEAPEFPEGLTWRQSKPLTMAGLKGKVVLVDFWEYTCVNCIRTFPYLKDWHQKYKDKGLVIVGVHTPEFHFAKEEANVLKAAKDFGLGWPLVIDSDYAVWRTYGNRYWPAKYLIDKDGFVRYFHFGEGAYAATEAQIQKLLKEANPQVELPPIGEAIRGTDKPGAVCYPVTPELYLGAERGGYAGTLANREGYQPGKVVSYKDPGNWEDGLVYAHGEWKNTNEALISVRKSPHPRDYIAIKDHALEVNSVIRPENGKPVRVWVYHDGKPVAKKDAGDDLQFDSKGRSYLIINEPRMYNIVKNAVFAQRTLKLATAELGVG
;
A
#
# COMPACT_ATOMS: atom_id res chain seq x y z
N ILE A 1 5.00 -33.67 -39.31
CA ILE A 1 5.00 -33.82 -37.82
C ILE A 1 5.39 -32.46 -37.26
N LEU A 2 4.41 -31.66 -36.82
CA LEU A 2 4.63 -30.40 -36.15
C LEU A 2 4.66 -30.70 -34.63
N ILE A 3 5.77 -30.46 -33.97
CA ILE A 3 5.87 -30.50 -32.53
C ILE A 3 5.58 -29.06 -32.02
N ALA A 4 4.38 -28.86 -31.44
CA ALA A 4 4.03 -27.64 -30.75
C ALA A 4 4.63 -27.74 -29.34
N THR A 5 5.69 -27.00 -29.06
CA THR A 5 6.18 -26.78 -27.70
C THR A 5 5.26 -25.79 -26.98
N LEU A 6 4.47 -26.32 -26.07
CA LEU A 6 3.64 -25.53 -25.15
C LEU A 6 4.57 -24.85 -24.12
N GLY A 7 4.91 -23.61 -24.38
CA GLY A 7 5.61 -22.77 -23.39
C GLY A 7 4.66 -22.42 -22.25
N ILE A 8 4.79 -23.07 -21.11
CA ILE A 8 4.12 -22.66 -19.87
C ILE A 8 4.78 -21.36 -19.44
N ILE A 9 4.11 -20.23 -19.71
CA ILE A 9 4.45 -18.94 -19.09
C ILE A 9 3.97 -19.04 -17.65
N LEU A 10 4.87 -19.40 -16.75
CA LEU A 10 4.65 -19.24 -15.31
C LEU A 10 4.59 -17.73 -15.03
N ALA A 11 3.39 -17.21 -14.78
CA ALA A 11 3.24 -15.90 -14.22
C ALA A 11 4.09 -15.84 -12.93
N PRO A 12 4.93 -14.80 -12.73
CA PRO A 12 5.70 -14.68 -11.52
C PRO A 12 4.73 -14.48 -10.35
N THR A 13 4.58 -15.51 -9.53
CA THR A 13 3.95 -15.34 -8.23
C THR A 13 4.83 -14.39 -7.43
N TRP A 14 4.33 -13.19 -7.16
CA TRP A 14 4.98 -12.19 -6.33
C TRP A 14 5.10 -12.73 -4.90
N ARG A 15 6.15 -13.44 -4.62
CA ARG A 15 6.49 -13.85 -3.25
C ARG A 15 7.30 -12.73 -2.63
N ALA A 16 6.90 -12.30 -1.44
CA ALA A 16 7.73 -11.46 -0.59
C ALA A 16 9.14 -12.06 -0.51
N HIS A 17 10.15 -11.30 -0.92
CA HIS A 17 11.54 -11.77 -0.95
C HIS A 17 12.26 -11.19 0.26
N ALA A 18 12.55 -12.04 1.23
CA ALA A 18 13.41 -11.73 2.36
C ALA A 18 14.74 -12.46 2.14
N GLN A 19 15.84 -11.73 2.17
CA GLN A 19 17.17 -12.31 1.96
C GLN A 19 18.19 -11.68 2.89
N ALA A 20 18.92 -12.55 3.63
CA ALA A 20 20.14 -12.15 4.30
C ALA A 20 21.28 -12.07 3.26
N VAL A 21 22.04 -10.99 3.34
CA VAL A 21 23.28 -10.84 2.56
C VAL A 21 24.37 -11.66 3.25
N PRO A 22 25.10 -12.54 2.56
CA PRO A 22 26.19 -13.30 3.15
C PRO A 22 27.22 -12.39 3.82
N ASP A 23 27.78 -12.83 4.95
CA ASP A 23 28.65 -12.00 5.78
C ASP A 23 29.97 -11.58 5.07
N ASP A 24 30.41 -12.36 4.07
CA ASP A 24 31.57 -12.08 3.21
C ASP A 24 31.22 -11.10 2.05
N PHE A 25 29.95 -10.86 1.79
CA PHE A 25 29.50 -9.95 0.74
C PHE A 25 29.17 -8.58 1.33
N LYS A 26 30.10 -7.64 1.18
CA LYS A 26 29.97 -6.27 1.73
C LYS A 26 29.41 -5.32 0.69
N VAL A 27 28.13 -4.95 0.85
CA VAL A 27 27.46 -3.90 0.09
C VAL A 27 27.30 -2.70 0.99
N GLU A 28 28.04 -1.62 0.72
CA GLU A 28 27.86 -0.36 1.46
C GLU A 28 26.43 0.17 1.24
N ALA A 29 25.80 0.61 2.33
CA ALA A 29 24.51 1.28 2.22
C ALA A 29 24.71 2.64 1.55
N PRO A 30 23.86 2.97 0.55
CA PRO A 30 23.94 4.27 -0.09
C PRO A 30 23.73 5.41 0.92
N GLU A 31 24.44 6.53 0.74
CA GLU A 31 24.22 7.75 1.53
C GLU A 31 22.87 8.37 1.18
N PHE A 32 22.27 9.06 2.12
CA PHE A 32 21.08 9.86 1.85
C PHE A 32 21.46 11.07 1.01
N PRO A 33 20.83 11.31 -0.15
CA PRO A 33 21.09 12.49 -0.99
C PRO A 33 20.95 13.80 -0.22
N GLU A 34 21.72 14.82 -0.60
CA GLU A 34 21.57 16.15 -0.05
C GLU A 34 20.23 16.80 -0.44
N GLY A 35 19.76 17.76 0.36
CA GLY A 35 18.55 18.52 0.06
C GLY A 35 17.23 17.81 0.39
N LEU A 36 17.26 16.61 0.98
CA LEU A 36 16.06 15.91 1.38
C LEU A 36 15.32 16.64 2.51
N THR A 37 14.00 16.56 2.46
CA THR A 37 13.13 17.05 3.52
C THR A 37 13.02 16.02 4.63
N TRP A 38 13.60 16.33 5.79
CA TRP A 38 13.54 15.50 6.99
C TRP A 38 12.46 15.99 7.95
N ARG A 39 11.79 15.06 8.61
CA ARG A 39 10.82 15.33 9.68
C ARG A 39 11.07 14.41 10.86
N GLN A 40 10.66 14.85 12.05
CA GLN A 40 10.85 14.14 13.33
C GLN A 40 12.34 13.94 13.73
N SER A 41 13.27 14.47 12.95
CA SER A 41 14.69 14.54 13.27
C SER A 41 15.36 15.67 12.50
N LYS A 42 16.60 16.00 12.86
CA LYS A 42 17.54 16.72 11.98
C LYS A 42 17.94 15.78 10.84
N PRO A 43 18.46 16.29 9.72
CA PRO A 43 19.03 15.46 8.66
C PRO A 43 20.04 14.45 9.22
N LEU A 44 19.88 13.18 8.82
CA LEU A 44 20.78 12.09 9.16
C LEU A 44 21.66 11.75 7.95
N THR A 45 22.84 11.22 8.22
CA THR A 45 23.75 10.68 7.22
C THR A 45 24.15 9.26 7.60
N MET A 46 24.44 8.39 6.65
CA MET A 46 24.93 7.05 6.97
C MET A 46 26.25 7.10 7.74
N ALA A 47 27.10 8.05 7.42
CA ALA A 47 28.33 8.31 8.18
C ALA A 47 28.04 8.68 9.65
N GLY A 48 27.03 9.50 9.92
CA GLY A 48 26.61 9.88 11.27
C GLY A 48 25.89 8.77 12.04
N LEU A 49 25.42 7.74 11.33
CA LEU A 49 24.75 6.58 11.90
C LEU A 49 25.69 5.39 12.19
N LYS A 50 26.99 5.52 11.91
CA LYS A 50 27.97 4.48 12.27
C LYS A 50 27.90 4.14 13.76
N GLY A 51 28.03 2.85 14.07
CA GLY A 51 27.84 2.31 15.41
C GLY A 51 26.38 1.96 15.73
N LYS A 52 25.41 2.30 14.87
CA LYS A 52 24.00 1.96 15.00
C LYS A 52 23.61 0.88 13.99
N VAL A 53 22.57 0.12 14.34
CA VAL A 53 21.85 -0.71 13.37
C VAL A 53 20.75 0.16 12.76
N VAL A 54 20.69 0.25 11.43
CA VAL A 54 19.76 1.13 10.74
C VAL A 54 18.78 0.30 9.92
N LEU A 55 17.49 0.56 10.09
CA LEU A 55 16.42 0.00 9.26
C LEU A 55 15.85 1.11 8.38
N VAL A 56 16.19 1.12 7.09
CA VAL A 56 15.56 1.99 6.10
C VAL A 56 14.29 1.31 5.62
N ASP A 57 13.14 1.95 5.84
CA ASP A 57 11.81 1.46 5.50
C ASP A 57 11.16 2.37 4.45
N PHE A 58 11.03 1.88 3.22
CA PHE A 58 10.30 2.56 2.16
C PHE A 58 8.80 2.31 2.32
N TRP A 59 8.04 3.37 2.43
CA TRP A 59 6.61 3.31 2.68
C TRP A 59 5.84 4.37 1.91
N GLU A 60 4.53 4.15 1.82
CA GLU A 60 3.57 5.10 1.30
C GLU A 60 2.26 4.98 2.12
N TYR A 61 1.59 6.10 2.39
CA TYR A 61 0.51 6.12 3.37
C TYR A 61 -0.83 5.55 2.86
N THR A 62 -0.99 5.39 1.54
CA THR A 62 -2.16 4.74 0.95
C THR A 62 -1.92 3.25 0.62
N CYS A 63 -0.69 2.80 0.72
CA CYS A 63 -0.29 1.42 0.47
C CYS A 63 -0.77 0.51 1.63
N VAL A 64 -1.76 -0.33 1.38
CA VAL A 64 -2.30 -1.25 2.39
C VAL A 64 -1.24 -2.17 2.98
N ASN A 65 -0.31 -2.66 2.14
CA ASN A 65 0.77 -3.53 2.57
C ASN A 65 1.75 -2.79 3.51
N CYS A 66 1.99 -1.49 3.28
CA CYS A 66 2.77 -0.65 4.20
C CYS A 66 2.06 -0.48 5.54
N ILE A 67 0.77 -0.13 5.51
CA ILE A 67 -0.05 0.07 6.70
C ILE A 67 -0.02 -1.19 7.58
N ARG A 68 -0.08 -2.37 6.98
CA ARG A 68 -0.02 -3.66 7.68
C ARG A 68 1.34 -3.93 8.35
N THR A 69 2.42 -3.26 7.92
CA THR A 69 3.73 -3.40 8.55
C THR A 69 3.94 -2.47 9.76
N PHE A 70 3.20 -1.35 9.86
CA PHE A 70 3.41 -0.36 10.91
C PHE A 70 3.30 -0.90 12.34
N PRO A 71 2.39 -1.80 12.69
CA PRO A 71 2.37 -2.38 14.04
C PRO A 71 3.70 -3.03 14.43
N TYR A 72 4.36 -3.74 13.52
CA TYR A 72 5.65 -4.38 13.73
C TYR A 72 6.80 -3.36 13.83
N LEU A 73 6.82 -2.35 12.94
CA LEU A 73 7.81 -1.27 13.02
C LEU A 73 7.72 -0.49 14.33
N LYS A 74 6.50 -0.24 14.83
CA LYS A 74 6.29 0.40 16.15
C LYS A 74 6.79 -0.46 17.29
N ASP A 75 6.53 -1.76 17.26
CA ASP A 75 7.04 -2.71 18.25
C ASP A 75 8.57 -2.75 18.25
N TRP A 76 9.20 -2.87 17.09
CA TRP A 76 10.65 -2.86 16.96
C TRP A 76 11.26 -1.53 17.39
N HIS A 77 10.66 -0.40 17.01
CA HIS A 77 11.11 0.91 17.46
C HIS A 77 11.07 1.01 18.98
N GLN A 78 9.97 0.62 19.62
CA GLN A 78 9.83 0.65 21.06
C GLN A 78 10.83 -0.26 21.77
N LYS A 79 11.05 -1.48 21.29
CA LYS A 79 11.94 -2.47 21.88
C LYS A 79 13.42 -2.12 21.73
N TYR A 80 13.83 -1.50 20.61
CA TYR A 80 15.23 -1.47 20.22
C TYR A 80 15.84 -0.07 20.03
N LYS A 81 15.07 1.02 20.02
CA LYS A 81 15.59 2.39 19.86
C LYS A 81 16.69 2.72 20.87
N ASP A 82 16.50 2.35 22.14
CA ASP A 82 17.46 2.58 23.21
C ASP A 82 18.59 1.51 23.25
N LYS A 83 18.52 0.52 22.37
CA LYS A 83 19.48 -0.58 22.22
C LYS A 83 20.36 -0.44 20.95
N GLY A 84 20.17 0.67 20.21
CA GLY A 84 21.00 0.99 19.06
C GLY A 84 20.34 0.83 17.69
N LEU A 85 19.04 0.51 17.63
CA LEU A 85 18.28 0.53 16.36
C LEU A 85 17.82 1.94 16.03
N VAL A 86 18.06 2.37 14.80
CA VAL A 86 17.46 3.58 14.20
C VAL A 86 16.59 3.15 13.01
N ILE A 87 15.30 3.46 13.05
CA ILE A 87 14.42 3.33 11.90
C ILE A 87 14.42 4.67 11.14
N VAL A 88 14.56 4.62 9.83
CA VAL A 88 14.40 5.76 8.93
C VAL A 88 13.28 5.42 7.96
N GLY A 89 12.15 6.08 8.11
CA GLY A 89 11.01 5.92 7.19
C GLY A 89 11.20 6.81 5.96
N VAL A 90 11.33 6.23 4.79
CA VAL A 90 11.42 6.95 3.52
C VAL A 90 10.05 6.90 2.85
N HIS A 91 9.32 8.02 2.90
CA HIS A 91 8.05 8.14 2.21
C HIS A 91 8.30 8.50 0.75
N THR A 92 8.03 7.56 -0.15
CA THR A 92 8.12 7.77 -1.60
C THR A 92 6.70 7.64 -2.18
N PRO A 93 6.17 8.68 -2.86
CA PRO A 93 4.76 8.75 -3.24
C PRO A 93 4.41 7.77 -4.36
N GLU A 94 3.32 7.03 -4.22
CA GLU A 94 2.75 6.21 -5.29
C GLU A 94 1.85 7.05 -6.21
N PHE A 95 1.15 8.05 -5.65
CA PHE A 95 0.23 8.94 -6.33
C PHE A 95 0.67 10.40 -6.23
N HIS A 96 0.20 11.24 -7.16
CA HIS A 96 0.58 12.65 -7.18
C HIS A 96 0.20 13.40 -5.89
N PHE A 97 -0.99 13.15 -5.35
CA PHE A 97 -1.43 13.75 -4.09
C PHE A 97 -0.60 13.34 -2.87
N ALA A 98 0.10 12.20 -2.96
CA ALA A 98 1.00 11.73 -1.91
C ALA A 98 2.36 12.46 -1.90
N LYS A 99 2.62 13.33 -2.88
CA LYS A 99 3.76 14.28 -2.85
C LYS A 99 3.54 15.43 -1.87
N GLU A 100 2.28 15.70 -1.52
CA GLU A 100 1.93 16.78 -0.59
C GLU A 100 2.38 16.43 0.83
N GLU A 101 3.39 17.13 1.32
CA GLU A 101 3.99 16.89 2.63
C GLU A 101 2.96 16.89 3.77
N ALA A 102 1.97 17.78 3.72
CA ALA A 102 0.93 17.89 4.73
C ALA A 102 0.13 16.58 4.88
N ASN A 103 -0.15 15.88 3.77
CA ASN A 103 -0.83 14.59 3.77
C ASN A 103 0.05 13.51 4.42
N VAL A 104 1.34 13.50 4.08
CA VAL A 104 2.30 12.54 4.64
C VAL A 104 2.44 12.71 6.15
N LEU A 105 2.58 13.96 6.63
CA LEU A 105 2.72 14.25 8.05
C LEU A 105 1.46 13.93 8.84
N LYS A 106 0.28 14.24 8.27
CA LYS A 106 -0.99 13.86 8.86
C LYS A 106 -1.07 12.34 9.01
N ALA A 107 -0.79 11.61 7.95
CA ALA A 107 -0.82 10.14 7.95
C ALA A 107 0.19 9.55 8.94
N ALA A 108 1.42 10.05 8.97
CA ALA A 108 2.44 9.61 9.92
C ALA A 108 1.99 9.81 11.38
N LYS A 109 1.32 10.93 11.67
CA LYS A 109 0.72 11.21 12.99
C LYS A 109 -0.42 10.23 13.30
N ASP A 110 -1.34 10.04 12.35
CA ASP A 110 -2.52 9.19 12.53
C ASP A 110 -2.11 7.72 12.74
N PHE A 111 -1.08 7.25 12.04
CA PHE A 111 -0.50 5.91 12.24
C PHE A 111 0.42 5.81 13.46
N GLY A 112 0.79 6.93 14.09
CA GLY A 112 1.68 6.95 15.26
C GLY A 112 3.12 6.54 14.93
N LEU A 113 3.66 6.99 13.78
CA LEU A 113 5.03 6.73 13.37
C LEU A 113 5.96 7.71 14.10
N GLY A 114 6.80 7.21 15.02
CA GLY A 114 7.61 8.02 15.94
C GLY A 114 9.12 8.05 15.63
N TRP A 115 9.54 7.73 14.41
CA TRP A 115 10.94 7.69 13.97
C TRP A 115 11.24 8.74 12.91
N PRO A 116 12.53 9.04 12.61
CA PRO A 116 12.93 9.93 11.52
C PRO A 116 12.25 9.61 10.21
N LEU A 117 11.72 10.64 9.53
CA LEU A 117 11.05 10.52 8.24
C LEU A 117 11.77 11.34 7.18
N VAL A 118 11.91 10.76 6.00
CA VAL A 118 12.34 11.42 4.76
C VAL A 118 11.15 11.52 3.82
N ILE A 119 10.89 12.74 3.31
CA ILE A 119 9.90 12.97 2.25
C ILE A 119 10.63 12.90 0.91
N ASP A 120 10.52 11.74 0.24
CA ASP A 120 11.23 11.41 -0.99
C ASP A 120 10.37 11.66 -2.24
N SER A 121 9.73 12.85 -2.33
CA SER A 121 8.75 13.18 -3.39
C SER A 121 9.33 13.08 -4.81
N ASP A 122 10.65 13.21 -4.95
CA ASP A 122 11.35 13.13 -6.24
C ASP A 122 12.06 11.79 -6.46
N TYR A 123 11.78 10.79 -5.61
CA TYR A 123 12.37 9.44 -5.71
C TYR A 123 13.91 9.42 -5.64
N ALA A 124 14.54 10.38 -4.98
CA ALA A 124 15.99 10.46 -4.89
C ALA A 124 16.57 9.28 -4.09
N VAL A 125 16.06 9.05 -2.88
CA VAL A 125 16.45 7.90 -2.04
C VAL A 125 16.04 6.59 -2.69
N TRP A 126 14.81 6.54 -3.24
CA TRP A 126 14.30 5.38 -3.96
C TRP A 126 15.25 4.89 -5.06
N ARG A 127 15.70 5.81 -5.92
CA ARG A 127 16.63 5.48 -7.00
C ARG A 127 18.02 5.09 -6.48
N THR A 128 18.49 5.78 -5.44
CA THR A 128 19.81 5.51 -4.85
C THR A 128 19.90 4.11 -4.25
N TYR A 129 18.79 3.62 -3.64
CA TYR A 129 18.70 2.25 -3.15
C TYR A 129 18.29 1.24 -4.24
N GLY A 130 18.03 1.67 -5.47
CA GLY A 130 17.53 0.80 -6.55
C GLY A 130 16.18 0.16 -6.19
N ASN A 131 15.41 0.82 -5.30
CA ASN A 131 14.15 0.26 -4.80
C ASN A 131 13.09 0.15 -5.90
N ARG A 132 12.15 -0.80 -5.76
CA ARG A 132 11.09 -1.06 -6.74
C ARG A 132 9.76 -1.46 -6.10
N TYR A 133 9.68 -1.49 -4.75
CA TYR A 133 8.54 -2.06 -4.02
C TYR A 133 8.14 -1.20 -2.83
N TRP A 134 6.85 -1.21 -2.52
CA TRP A 134 6.29 -0.76 -1.26
C TRP A 134 5.55 -1.93 -0.59
N PRO A 135 5.79 -2.18 0.72
CA PRO A 135 6.92 -1.68 1.49
C PRO A 135 8.23 -2.37 1.08
N ALA A 136 9.37 -1.73 1.38
CA ALA A 136 10.68 -2.36 1.26
C ALA A 136 11.55 -1.97 2.46
N LYS A 137 12.30 -2.94 2.97
CA LYS A 137 13.15 -2.79 4.14
C LYS A 137 14.58 -3.14 3.81
N TYR A 138 15.52 -2.28 4.22
CA TYR A 138 16.95 -2.53 4.12
C TYR A 138 17.54 -2.40 5.52
N LEU A 139 18.15 -3.46 6.03
CA LEU A 139 18.77 -3.48 7.34
C LEU A 139 20.28 -3.39 7.20
N ILE A 140 20.86 -2.42 7.89
CA ILE A 140 22.24 -1.97 7.76
C ILE A 140 22.93 -2.16 9.12
N ASP A 141 24.13 -2.70 9.11
CA ASP A 141 24.91 -2.94 10.32
C ASP A 141 25.62 -1.66 10.84
N LYS A 142 26.28 -1.80 11.99
CA LYS A 142 27.03 -0.74 12.68
C LYS A 142 28.17 -0.12 11.86
N ASP A 143 28.67 -0.83 10.85
CA ASP A 143 29.76 -0.41 9.98
C ASP A 143 29.25 0.22 8.66
N GLY A 144 27.92 0.20 8.44
CA GLY A 144 27.25 0.82 7.28
C GLY A 144 27.04 -0.13 6.10
N PHE A 145 27.09 -1.45 6.31
CA PHE A 145 26.85 -2.42 5.26
C PHE A 145 25.42 -2.97 5.31
N VAL A 146 24.79 -3.13 4.13
CA VAL A 146 23.46 -3.79 4.01
C VAL A 146 23.65 -5.28 4.30
N ARG A 147 22.93 -5.78 5.31
CA ARG A 147 23.03 -7.17 5.77
C ARG A 147 21.77 -8.00 5.51
N TYR A 148 20.64 -7.31 5.28
CA TYR A 148 19.37 -7.95 5.03
C TYR A 148 18.45 -7.01 4.29
N PHE A 149 17.61 -7.54 3.43
CA PHE A 149 16.51 -6.79 2.82
C PHE A 149 15.24 -7.65 2.75
N HIS A 150 14.11 -6.96 2.76
CA HIS A 150 12.79 -7.59 2.60
C HIS A 150 11.89 -6.71 1.74
N PHE A 151 11.28 -7.29 0.73
CA PHE A 151 10.35 -6.62 -0.17
C PHE A 151 8.94 -7.17 0.05
N GLY A 152 7.97 -6.25 0.20
CA GLY A 152 6.59 -6.57 0.53
C GLY A 152 6.33 -6.69 2.03
N GLU A 153 5.11 -7.13 2.38
CA GLU A 153 4.70 -7.42 3.76
C GLU A 153 5.14 -8.84 4.17
N GLY A 154 5.08 -9.13 5.48
CA GLY A 154 5.41 -10.45 6.03
C GLY A 154 6.86 -10.60 6.52
N ALA A 155 7.30 -11.84 6.75
CA ALA A 155 8.61 -12.21 7.29
C ALA A 155 9.01 -11.44 8.58
N TYR A 156 8.05 -11.02 9.40
CA TYR A 156 8.29 -10.12 10.54
C TYR A 156 9.22 -10.73 11.59
N ALA A 157 8.98 -11.97 12.00
CA ALA A 157 9.85 -12.66 12.96
C ALA A 157 11.29 -12.85 12.41
N ALA A 158 11.43 -13.14 11.10
CA ALA A 158 12.73 -13.26 10.45
C ALA A 158 13.45 -11.91 10.40
N THR A 159 12.74 -10.82 10.08
CA THR A 159 13.29 -9.47 10.08
C THR A 159 13.73 -9.06 11.49
N GLU A 160 12.90 -9.31 12.52
CA GLU A 160 13.25 -9.02 13.91
C GLU A 160 14.48 -9.83 14.38
N ALA A 161 14.58 -11.11 13.97
CA ALA A 161 15.77 -11.92 14.27
C ALA A 161 17.05 -11.32 13.66
N GLN A 162 16.99 -10.78 12.45
CA GLN A 162 18.13 -10.08 11.83
C GLN A 162 18.46 -8.77 12.57
N ILE A 163 17.45 -8.00 13.00
CA ILE A 163 17.67 -6.82 13.84
C ILE A 163 18.41 -7.20 15.11
N GLN A 164 17.96 -8.23 15.82
CA GLN A 164 18.59 -8.70 17.05
C GLN A 164 20.02 -9.22 16.81
N LYS A 165 20.26 -9.97 15.71
CA LYS A 165 21.60 -10.42 15.33
C LYS A 165 22.56 -9.23 15.20
N LEU A 166 22.18 -8.21 14.42
CA LEU A 166 23.04 -7.04 14.19
C LEU A 166 23.23 -6.19 15.47
N LEU A 167 22.21 -6.07 16.31
CA LEU A 167 22.34 -5.39 17.60
C LEU A 167 23.34 -6.10 18.53
N LYS A 168 23.35 -7.44 18.54
CA LYS A 168 24.34 -8.25 19.28
C LYS A 168 25.74 -8.11 18.69
N GLU A 169 25.89 -8.02 17.36
CA GLU A 169 27.16 -7.74 16.71
C GLU A 169 27.69 -6.32 17.05
N ALA A 170 26.79 -5.36 17.18
CA ALA A 170 27.16 -3.99 17.57
C ALA A 170 27.50 -3.87 19.05
N ASN A 171 26.78 -4.57 19.93
CA ASN A 171 27.02 -4.62 21.36
C ASN A 171 26.76 -6.03 21.90
N PRO A 172 27.80 -6.88 22.08
CA PRO A 172 27.65 -8.26 22.58
C PRO A 172 26.97 -8.36 23.94
N GLN A 173 27.01 -7.31 24.78
CA GLN A 173 26.41 -7.29 26.10
C GLN A 173 24.94 -6.78 26.10
N VAL A 174 24.38 -6.41 24.94
CA VAL A 174 23.00 -5.90 24.90
C VAL A 174 22.02 -6.98 25.31
N GLU A 175 21.14 -6.67 26.25
CA GLU A 175 20.00 -7.53 26.59
C GLU A 175 18.84 -7.23 25.65
N LEU A 176 18.37 -8.28 24.97
CA LEU A 176 17.29 -8.17 23.98
C LEU A 176 16.06 -8.96 24.47
N PRO A 177 14.85 -8.41 24.29
CA PRO A 177 13.62 -9.15 24.57
C PRO A 177 13.46 -10.33 23.60
N PRO A 178 12.56 -11.27 23.87
CA PRO A 178 12.22 -12.31 22.91
C PRO A 178 11.63 -11.70 21.62
N ILE A 179 11.81 -12.41 20.51
CA ILE A 179 11.18 -12.05 19.23
C ILE A 179 9.67 -12.01 19.40
N GLY A 180 9.04 -10.98 18.86
CA GLY A 180 7.60 -10.77 18.98
C GLY A 180 6.77 -11.84 18.27
N GLU A 181 5.58 -12.09 18.79
CA GLU A 181 4.60 -12.93 18.15
C GLU A 181 3.93 -12.20 16.97
N ALA A 182 3.30 -12.96 16.07
CA ALA A 182 2.51 -12.41 15.00
C ALA A 182 1.35 -11.57 15.53
N ILE A 183 1.31 -10.28 15.18
CA ILE A 183 0.29 -9.32 15.65
C ILE A 183 -1.05 -9.60 14.95
N ARG A 184 -1.03 -9.93 13.65
CA ARG A 184 -2.22 -10.22 12.85
C ARG A 184 -2.41 -11.74 12.73
N GLY A 185 -3.66 -12.19 12.71
CA GLY A 185 -3.97 -13.60 12.52
C GLY A 185 -3.44 -14.18 11.20
N THR A 186 -3.42 -13.38 10.14
CA THR A 186 -2.89 -13.72 8.82
C THR A 186 -1.37 -13.90 8.79
N ASP A 187 -0.66 -13.38 9.78
CA ASP A 187 0.81 -13.43 9.85
C ASP A 187 1.30 -14.60 10.69
N LYS A 188 0.38 -15.34 11.34
CA LYS A 188 0.72 -16.51 12.16
C LYS A 188 1.27 -17.65 11.29
N PRO A 189 2.24 -18.41 11.79
CA PRO A 189 2.68 -19.63 11.13
C PRO A 189 1.49 -20.57 10.83
N GLY A 190 1.38 -21.04 9.59
CA GLY A 190 0.27 -21.90 9.15
C GLY A 190 -1.02 -21.17 8.79
N ALA A 191 -1.05 -19.83 8.79
CA ALA A 191 -2.17 -19.08 8.27
C ALA A 191 -2.41 -19.41 6.78
N VAL A 192 -3.69 -19.50 6.41
CA VAL A 192 -4.07 -19.81 5.02
C VAL A 192 -3.83 -18.59 4.14
N CYS A 193 -3.01 -18.77 3.11
CA CYS A 193 -2.83 -17.77 2.06
C CYS A 193 -3.85 -18.04 0.96
N TYR A 194 -4.79 -17.12 0.77
CA TYR A 194 -5.76 -17.17 -0.31
C TYR A 194 -5.22 -16.51 -1.58
N PRO A 195 -5.55 -17.02 -2.78
CA PRO A 195 -5.28 -16.34 -4.03
C PRO A 195 -6.26 -15.15 -4.16
N VAL A 196 -5.83 -13.98 -3.70
CA VAL A 196 -6.64 -12.75 -3.75
C VAL A 196 -6.57 -12.10 -5.12
N THR A 197 -7.61 -11.37 -5.49
CA THR A 197 -7.60 -10.46 -6.65
C THR A 197 -6.43 -9.48 -6.50
N PRO A 198 -5.60 -9.31 -7.54
CA PRO A 198 -4.47 -8.38 -7.49
C PRO A 198 -4.92 -6.92 -7.37
N GLU A 199 -3.97 -6.02 -7.12
CA GLU A 199 -4.24 -4.58 -7.15
C GLU A 199 -4.72 -4.14 -8.53
N LEU A 200 -5.80 -3.34 -8.55
CA LEU A 200 -6.44 -2.84 -9.76
C LEU A 200 -6.30 -1.32 -9.81
N TYR A 201 -5.80 -0.81 -10.93
CA TYR A 201 -5.58 0.62 -11.12
C TYR A 201 -6.58 1.19 -12.13
N LEU A 202 -7.22 2.31 -11.78
CA LEU A 202 -8.20 3.01 -12.61
C LEU A 202 -7.63 4.21 -13.36
N GLY A 203 -6.35 4.53 -13.18
CA GLY A 203 -5.66 5.54 -13.96
C GLY A 203 -5.14 5.00 -15.28
N ALA A 204 -5.12 5.84 -16.30
CA ALA A 204 -4.70 5.43 -17.65
C ALA A 204 -3.23 4.99 -17.72
N GLU A 205 -2.36 5.53 -16.85
CA GLU A 205 -0.93 5.20 -16.83
C GLU A 205 -0.71 3.76 -16.35
N ARG A 206 -1.13 3.42 -15.14
CA ARG A 206 -0.93 2.08 -14.56
C ARG A 206 -1.98 1.08 -15.01
N GLY A 207 -3.25 1.49 -14.99
CA GLY A 207 -4.35 0.65 -15.42
C GLY A 207 -4.35 0.34 -16.90
N GLY A 208 -3.91 1.30 -17.73
CA GLY A 208 -3.74 1.08 -19.18
C GLY A 208 -2.65 0.06 -19.46
N TYR A 209 -1.52 0.13 -18.76
CA TYR A 209 -0.45 -0.86 -18.89
C TYR A 209 -0.88 -2.25 -18.41
N ALA A 210 -1.60 -2.32 -17.29
CA ALA A 210 -2.07 -3.57 -16.72
C ALA A 210 -3.33 -4.15 -17.39
N GLY A 211 -4.02 -3.35 -18.26
CA GLY A 211 -5.25 -3.78 -18.92
C GLY A 211 -6.43 -3.98 -17.97
N THR A 212 -6.51 -3.20 -16.88
CA THR A 212 -7.49 -3.41 -15.81
C THR A 212 -8.90 -2.96 -16.14
N LEU A 213 -9.09 -1.95 -17.01
CA LEU A 213 -10.41 -1.46 -17.41
C LEU A 213 -10.98 -2.33 -18.55
N ALA A 214 -12.07 -3.04 -18.27
CA ALA A 214 -12.68 -3.98 -19.21
C ALA A 214 -13.68 -3.35 -20.20
N ASN A 215 -14.02 -2.08 -20.01
CA ASN A 215 -14.94 -1.38 -20.90
C ASN A 215 -14.35 -1.24 -22.32
N ARG A 216 -15.19 -1.44 -23.35
CA ARG A 216 -14.78 -1.34 -24.76
C ARG A 216 -14.28 0.05 -25.16
N GLU A 217 -14.76 1.08 -24.46
CA GLU A 217 -14.37 2.48 -24.64
C GLU A 217 -12.90 2.71 -24.30
N GLY A 218 -12.32 1.88 -23.44
CA GLY A 218 -10.93 1.95 -23.01
C GLY A 218 -10.56 3.24 -22.29
N TYR A 219 -9.29 3.42 -21.98
CA TYR A 219 -8.76 4.66 -21.43
C TYR A 219 -8.57 5.72 -22.50
N GLN A 220 -9.04 6.94 -22.22
CA GLN A 220 -8.87 8.12 -23.08
C GLN A 220 -8.40 9.32 -22.23
N PRO A 221 -7.11 9.39 -21.87
CA PRO A 221 -6.57 10.41 -20.97
C PRO A 221 -6.95 11.83 -21.40
N GLY A 222 -7.35 12.66 -20.44
CA GLY A 222 -7.78 14.05 -20.66
C GLY A 222 -9.23 14.22 -21.11
N LYS A 223 -9.93 13.14 -21.49
CA LYS A 223 -11.31 13.21 -21.98
C LYS A 223 -12.33 12.76 -20.93
N VAL A 224 -13.56 13.25 -21.09
CA VAL A 224 -14.75 12.68 -20.47
C VAL A 224 -15.28 11.57 -21.38
N VAL A 225 -15.44 10.38 -20.82
CA VAL A 225 -15.92 9.20 -21.56
C VAL A 225 -17.20 8.70 -20.92
N SER A 226 -18.19 8.39 -21.75
CA SER A 226 -19.44 7.75 -21.32
C SER A 226 -19.28 6.23 -21.44
N TYR A 227 -19.06 5.58 -20.32
CA TYR A 227 -18.86 4.14 -20.24
C TYR A 227 -20.17 3.38 -20.13
N LYS A 228 -20.22 2.22 -20.79
CA LYS A 228 -21.34 1.28 -20.70
C LYS A 228 -20.87 0.00 -20.03
N ASP A 229 -21.47 -0.32 -18.88
CA ASP A 229 -21.24 -1.59 -18.21
C ASP A 229 -21.81 -2.74 -19.05
N PRO A 230 -21.02 -3.76 -19.42
CA PRO A 230 -21.50 -4.92 -20.17
C PRO A 230 -22.40 -5.86 -19.34
N GLY A 231 -22.45 -5.69 -18.01
CA GLY A 231 -23.25 -6.51 -17.09
C GLY A 231 -22.69 -7.90 -16.79
N ASN A 232 -21.64 -8.31 -17.47
CA ASN A 232 -20.92 -9.57 -17.18
C ASN A 232 -19.49 -9.25 -16.74
N TRP A 233 -19.22 -9.43 -15.46
CA TRP A 233 -17.95 -9.04 -14.85
C TRP A 233 -17.04 -10.25 -14.64
N GLU A 234 -15.79 -10.09 -15.05
CA GLU A 234 -14.71 -11.05 -14.81
C GLU A 234 -13.89 -10.62 -13.60
N ASP A 235 -13.31 -11.59 -12.90
CA ASP A 235 -12.43 -11.34 -11.76
C ASP A 235 -11.12 -10.67 -12.21
N GLY A 236 -10.64 -9.75 -11.37
CA GLY A 236 -9.42 -9.00 -11.66
C GLY A 236 -9.57 -7.89 -12.70
N LEU A 237 -10.80 -7.53 -13.07
CA LEU A 237 -11.09 -6.42 -13.98
C LEU A 237 -12.02 -5.39 -13.33
N VAL A 238 -11.93 -4.17 -13.82
CA VAL A 238 -12.76 -3.04 -13.39
C VAL A 238 -13.72 -2.63 -14.51
N TYR A 239 -14.93 -2.31 -14.13
CA TYR A 239 -16.01 -1.87 -15.02
C TYR A 239 -16.51 -0.51 -14.56
N ALA A 240 -16.53 0.45 -15.47
CA ALA A 240 -17.12 1.76 -15.25
C ALA A 240 -18.50 1.84 -15.93
N HIS A 241 -19.41 2.60 -15.33
CA HIS A 241 -20.68 2.99 -15.93
C HIS A 241 -20.93 4.48 -15.71
N GLY A 242 -21.44 5.16 -16.75
CA GLY A 242 -21.70 6.59 -16.69
C GLY A 242 -20.56 7.45 -17.19
N GLU A 243 -20.50 8.71 -16.77
CA GLU A 243 -19.57 9.70 -17.31
C GLU A 243 -18.40 9.95 -16.38
N TRP A 244 -17.20 9.67 -16.87
CA TRP A 244 -15.97 9.78 -16.12
C TRP A 244 -14.90 10.52 -16.91
N LYS A 245 -14.25 11.49 -16.27
CA LYS A 245 -13.02 12.10 -16.80
C LYS A 245 -11.86 11.15 -16.56
N ASN A 246 -11.19 10.80 -17.63
CA ASN A 246 -9.99 9.97 -17.59
C ASN A 246 -8.78 10.83 -17.26
N THR A 247 -8.01 10.43 -16.27
CA THR A 247 -6.69 10.99 -15.96
C THR A 247 -5.62 9.90 -15.94
N ASN A 248 -4.37 10.27 -15.78
CA ASN A 248 -3.30 9.30 -15.68
C ASN A 248 -3.42 8.42 -14.42
N GLU A 249 -4.00 8.94 -13.33
CA GLU A 249 -4.05 8.27 -12.04
C GLU A 249 -5.45 7.76 -11.64
N ALA A 250 -6.54 8.29 -12.22
CA ALA A 250 -7.90 7.95 -11.79
C ALA A 250 -8.96 8.17 -12.87
N LEU A 251 -10.13 7.57 -12.67
CA LEU A 251 -11.40 7.98 -13.28
C LEU A 251 -12.13 8.90 -12.30
N ILE A 252 -12.45 10.13 -12.73
CA ILE A 252 -13.06 11.16 -11.89
C ILE A 252 -14.52 11.34 -12.31
N SER A 253 -15.45 11.30 -11.35
CA SER A 253 -16.87 11.54 -11.60
C SER A 253 -17.12 12.99 -12.03
N VAL A 254 -17.86 13.19 -13.13
CA VAL A 254 -18.09 14.51 -13.72
C VAL A 254 -19.57 14.88 -13.81
N ARG A 255 -20.45 14.04 -13.27
CA ARG A 255 -21.89 14.26 -13.32
C ARG A 255 -22.49 14.35 -11.91
N LYS A 256 -23.32 15.39 -11.71
CA LYS A 256 -24.21 15.46 -10.56
C LYS A 256 -25.60 14.95 -10.95
N SER A 257 -26.18 14.09 -10.12
CA SER A 257 -27.50 13.51 -10.39
C SER A 257 -28.32 13.38 -9.10
N PRO A 258 -29.66 13.27 -9.18
CA PRO A 258 -30.50 13.06 -7.98
C PRO A 258 -30.28 11.70 -7.33
N HIS A 259 -29.77 10.74 -8.07
CA HIS A 259 -29.51 9.37 -7.61
C HIS A 259 -28.16 8.89 -8.10
N PRO A 260 -27.46 7.97 -7.37
CA PRO A 260 -26.19 7.42 -7.80
C PRO A 260 -26.40 6.55 -9.04
N ARG A 261 -25.97 7.07 -10.19
CA ARG A 261 -26.09 6.39 -11.50
C ARG A 261 -24.74 5.98 -12.05
N ASP A 262 -23.72 6.80 -11.77
CA ASP A 262 -22.36 6.54 -12.21
C ASP A 262 -21.67 5.67 -11.16
N TYR A 263 -21.00 4.63 -11.61
CA TYR A 263 -20.34 3.69 -10.69
C TYR A 263 -19.11 3.04 -11.29
N ILE A 264 -18.26 2.59 -10.41
CA ILE A 264 -17.17 1.65 -10.66
C ILE A 264 -17.56 0.33 -10.03
N ALA A 265 -17.32 -0.77 -10.73
CA ALA A 265 -17.64 -2.10 -10.27
C ALA A 265 -16.47 -3.05 -10.49
N ILE A 266 -16.30 -4.00 -9.56
CA ILE A 266 -15.34 -5.09 -9.65
C ILE A 266 -16.02 -6.40 -9.27
N LYS A 267 -15.44 -7.50 -9.76
CA LYS A 267 -15.67 -8.84 -9.22
C LYS A 267 -14.35 -9.28 -8.62
N ASP A 268 -14.39 -9.69 -7.36
CA ASP A 268 -13.19 -9.92 -6.57
C ASP A 268 -13.25 -11.22 -5.76
N HIS A 269 -12.06 -11.68 -5.37
CA HIS A 269 -11.84 -12.69 -4.34
C HIS A 269 -11.02 -12.04 -3.24
N ALA A 270 -11.65 -11.69 -2.13
CA ALA A 270 -10.94 -11.02 -1.04
C ALA A 270 -11.62 -11.24 0.31
N LEU A 271 -10.82 -11.21 1.39
CA LEU A 271 -11.31 -11.02 2.76
C LEU A 271 -11.52 -9.54 3.06
N GLU A 272 -10.67 -8.68 2.51
CA GLU A 272 -10.76 -7.22 2.67
C GLU A 272 -10.72 -6.55 1.30
N VAL A 273 -11.56 -5.53 1.11
CA VAL A 273 -11.50 -4.66 -0.06
C VAL A 273 -11.21 -3.24 0.42
N ASN A 274 -10.15 -2.69 -0.11
CA ASN A 274 -9.69 -1.33 0.13
C ASN A 274 -9.68 -0.56 -1.19
N SER A 275 -9.86 0.75 -1.13
CA SER A 275 -9.70 1.61 -2.30
C SER A 275 -9.04 2.92 -1.92
N VAL A 276 -8.10 3.37 -2.73
CA VAL A 276 -7.53 4.70 -2.65
C VAL A 276 -8.46 5.64 -3.40
N ILE A 277 -9.04 6.60 -2.70
CA ILE A 277 -10.02 7.54 -3.25
C ILE A 277 -9.69 8.94 -2.74
N ARG A 278 -9.92 9.94 -3.56
CA ARG A 278 -9.75 11.36 -3.21
C ARG A 278 -10.94 12.21 -3.62
N PRO A 279 -11.22 13.32 -2.90
CA PRO A 279 -12.11 14.36 -3.37
C PRO A 279 -11.32 15.37 -4.22
N GLU A 280 -11.71 15.59 -5.47
CA GLU A 280 -10.99 16.52 -6.38
C GLU A 280 -11.01 17.97 -5.90
N ASN A 281 -12.10 18.39 -5.27
CA ASN A 281 -12.30 19.78 -4.87
C ASN A 281 -12.11 20.03 -3.36
N GLY A 282 -11.50 19.09 -2.65
CA GLY A 282 -11.31 19.16 -1.19
C GLY A 282 -12.61 19.15 -0.38
N LYS A 283 -13.77 18.94 -1.01
CA LYS A 283 -15.07 18.86 -0.34
C LYS A 283 -15.47 17.40 -0.17
N PRO A 284 -16.03 17.04 1.00
CA PRO A 284 -16.50 15.68 1.21
C PRO A 284 -17.53 15.25 0.16
N VAL A 285 -17.35 14.05 -0.38
CA VAL A 285 -18.23 13.42 -1.39
C VAL A 285 -18.74 12.10 -0.84
N ARG A 286 -20.03 11.81 -1.04
CA ARG A 286 -20.62 10.53 -0.65
C ARG A 286 -20.53 9.53 -1.79
N VAL A 287 -19.98 8.33 -1.48
CA VAL A 287 -19.93 7.18 -2.38
C VAL A 287 -20.76 6.05 -1.77
N TRP A 288 -21.79 5.61 -2.48
CA TRP A 288 -22.64 4.49 -2.07
C TRP A 288 -21.95 3.18 -2.41
N VAL A 289 -22.01 2.24 -1.48
CA VAL A 289 -21.34 0.94 -1.61
C VAL A 289 -22.37 -0.18 -1.67
N TYR A 290 -22.24 -1.03 -2.68
CA TYR A 290 -23.07 -2.24 -2.82
C TYR A 290 -22.17 -3.46 -2.92
N HIS A 291 -22.59 -4.51 -2.21
CA HIS A 291 -21.92 -5.79 -2.17
C HIS A 291 -22.92 -6.86 -2.61
N ASP A 292 -22.62 -7.60 -3.66
CA ASP A 292 -23.54 -8.53 -4.33
C ASP A 292 -24.92 -7.88 -4.64
N GLY A 293 -24.88 -6.64 -5.15
CA GLY A 293 -26.05 -5.87 -5.55
C GLY A 293 -26.90 -5.31 -4.41
N LYS A 294 -26.51 -5.48 -3.14
CA LYS A 294 -27.20 -5.01 -1.93
C LYS A 294 -26.32 -4.08 -1.12
N PRO A 295 -26.86 -3.26 -0.22
CA PRO A 295 -26.05 -2.60 0.80
C PRO A 295 -25.19 -3.61 1.55
N VAL A 296 -23.97 -3.23 1.90
CA VAL A 296 -23.04 -4.09 2.66
C VAL A 296 -23.69 -4.48 4.00
N ALA A 297 -23.61 -5.75 4.37
CA ALA A 297 -24.09 -6.18 5.68
C ALA A 297 -23.20 -5.59 6.79
N LYS A 298 -23.77 -5.17 7.92
CA LYS A 298 -23.01 -4.55 9.02
C LYS A 298 -21.86 -5.41 9.52
N LYS A 299 -22.00 -6.73 9.50
CA LYS A 299 -20.97 -7.69 9.92
C LYS A 299 -19.76 -7.74 8.98
N ASP A 300 -19.94 -7.32 7.73
CA ASP A 300 -18.93 -7.32 6.68
C ASP A 300 -18.44 -5.88 6.38
N ALA A 301 -18.83 -4.89 7.22
CA ALA A 301 -18.45 -3.50 7.06
C ALA A 301 -16.95 -3.32 7.32
N GLY A 302 -16.26 -2.61 6.42
CA GLY A 302 -14.94 -2.06 6.68
C GLY A 302 -15.00 -0.89 7.66
N ASP A 303 -13.84 -0.47 8.14
CA ASP A 303 -13.74 0.54 9.20
C ASP A 303 -14.25 1.92 8.76
N ASP A 304 -14.23 2.23 7.46
CA ASP A 304 -14.66 3.51 6.91
C ASP A 304 -16.14 3.52 6.46
N LEU A 305 -16.79 2.35 6.46
CA LEU A 305 -18.13 2.22 5.95
C LEU A 305 -19.17 2.74 6.95
N GLN A 306 -20.08 3.55 6.48
CA GLN A 306 -21.19 4.13 7.25
C GLN A 306 -22.54 3.65 6.73
N PHE A 307 -23.58 3.81 7.56
CA PHE A 307 -24.95 3.43 7.21
C PHE A 307 -25.90 4.59 7.49
N ASP A 308 -26.82 4.83 6.56
CA ASP A 308 -27.90 5.79 6.79
C ASP A 308 -29.06 5.16 7.59
N SER A 309 -30.08 5.98 7.86
CA SER A 309 -31.29 5.55 8.60
C SER A 309 -32.10 4.44 7.89
N LYS A 310 -31.88 4.25 6.58
CA LYS A 310 -32.52 3.20 5.77
C LYS A 310 -31.63 1.96 5.63
N GLY A 311 -30.48 1.92 6.31
CA GLY A 311 -29.53 0.80 6.23
C GLY A 311 -28.70 0.75 4.95
N ARG A 312 -28.67 1.83 4.14
CA ARG A 312 -27.83 1.89 2.95
C ARG A 312 -26.39 2.22 3.33
N SER A 313 -25.45 1.49 2.79
CA SER A 313 -24.03 1.64 3.06
C SER A 313 -23.36 2.68 2.17
N TYR A 314 -22.48 3.51 2.75
CA TYR A 314 -21.77 4.55 2.03
C TYR A 314 -20.43 4.89 2.69
N LEU A 315 -19.54 5.52 1.92
CA LEU A 315 -18.32 6.17 2.38
C LEU A 315 -18.50 7.69 2.33
N ILE A 316 -17.81 8.42 3.19
CA ILE A 316 -17.56 9.86 3.05
C ILE A 316 -16.11 10.04 2.66
N ILE A 317 -15.89 10.46 1.42
CA ILE A 317 -14.56 10.74 0.89
C ILE A 317 -14.25 12.20 1.19
N ASN A 318 -13.45 12.44 2.22
CA ASN A 318 -13.12 13.77 2.73
C ASN A 318 -11.64 14.16 2.58
N GLU A 319 -10.80 13.19 2.29
CA GLU A 319 -9.36 13.38 2.10
C GLU A 319 -8.77 12.29 1.17
N PRO A 320 -7.62 12.55 0.54
CA PRO A 320 -6.96 11.55 -0.30
C PRO A 320 -6.27 10.49 0.59
N ARG A 321 -6.84 9.30 0.67
CA ARG A 321 -6.29 8.17 1.43
C ARG A 321 -6.87 6.83 0.99
N MET A 322 -6.35 5.76 1.55
CA MET A 322 -6.97 4.46 1.47
C MET A 322 -8.20 4.41 2.39
N TYR A 323 -9.29 3.87 1.88
CA TYR A 323 -10.52 3.59 2.61
C TYR A 323 -10.71 2.08 2.73
N ASN A 324 -10.92 1.58 3.94
CA ASN A 324 -11.26 0.19 4.19
C ASN A 324 -12.77 0.02 4.06
N ILE A 325 -13.21 -0.66 2.99
CA ILE A 325 -14.61 -0.68 2.54
C ILE A 325 -15.34 -1.90 3.09
N VAL A 326 -14.74 -3.09 2.92
CA VAL A 326 -15.37 -4.37 3.29
C VAL A 326 -14.37 -5.24 4.02
N LYS A 327 -14.84 -5.95 5.06
CA LYS A 327 -14.15 -7.00 5.78
C LYS A 327 -15.03 -8.25 5.78
N ASN A 328 -14.81 -9.13 4.82
CA ASN A 328 -15.60 -10.36 4.69
C ASN A 328 -15.21 -11.39 5.76
N ALA A 329 -16.20 -12.01 6.40
CA ALA A 329 -15.96 -13.09 7.35
C ALA A 329 -15.42 -14.36 6.66
N VAL A 330 -15.72 -14.54 5.37
CA VAL A 330 -15.36 -15.73 4.59
C VAL A 330 -14.79 -15.31 3.25
N PHE A 331 -13.67 -15.93 2.87
CA PHE A 331 -13.09 -15.79 1.55
C PHE A 331 -14.03 -16.37 0.49
N ALA A 332 -14.47 -15.55 -0.45
CA ALA A 332 -15.35 -15.95 -1.53
C ALA A 332 -15.24 -14.96 -2.70
N GLN A 333 -15.70 -15.39 -3.87
CA GLN A 333 -15.92 -14.50 -4.99
C GLN A 333 -17.16 -13.65 -4.75
N ARG A 334 -17.05 -12.33 -4.95
CA ARG A 334 -18.12 -11.37 -4.73
C ARG A 334 -18.09 -10.27 -5.77
N THR A 335 -19.10 -9.40 -5.73
CA THR A 335 -19.12 -8.17 -6.55
C THR A 335 -19.17 -6.96 -5.64
N LEU A 336 -18.35 -5.95 -5.92
CA LEU A 336 -18.38 -4.65 -5.26
C LEU A 336 -18.72 -3.57 -6.29
N LYS A 337 -19.61 -2.65 -5.90
CA LYS A 337 -19.97 -1.47 -6.69
C LYS A 337 -19.84 -0.22 -5.83
N LEU A 338 -19.07 0.74 -6.31
CA LEU A 338 -18.94 2.09 -5.75
C LEU A 338 -19.68 3.07 -6.64
N ALA A 339 -20.78 3.64 -6.15
CA ALA A 339 -21.66 4.49 -6.96
C ALA A 339 -21.74 5.90 -6.39
N THR A 340 -21.70 6.91 -7.26
CA THR A 340 -21.79 8.32 -6.88
C THR A 340 -22.93 9.04 -7.58
N ALA A 341 -23.45 10.05 -6.90
CA ALA A 341 -24.38 11.05 -7.44
C ALA A 341 -23.73 12.44 -7.48
N GLU A 342 -22.47 12.55 -7.11
CA GLU A 342 -21.75 13.79 -6.87
C GLU A 342 -20.54 13.91 -7.80
N LEU A 343 -20.09 15.15 -8.02
CA LEU A 343 -18.91 15.48 -8.82
C LEU A 343 -17.63 15.29 -8.02
N GLY A 344 -16.54 14.98 -8.70
CA GLY A 344 -15.21 15.14 -8.16
C GLY A 344 -14.82 14.07 -7.14
N VAL A 345 -15.20 12.83 -7.39
CA VAL A 345 -14.61 11.68 -6.72
C VAL A 345 -13.73 10.92 -7.71
N GLY A 346 -12.50 10.68 -7.34
CA GLY A 346 -11.51 10.01 -8.18
C GLY A 346 -10.53 9.17 -7.39
#